data_706d30f0fe67e498f0f128e9a61ad3cd
#
_entry.id   706d30f0fe67e498f0f128e9a61ad3cd
#
_cell.length_a   1.000
_cell.length_b   1.000
_cell.length_c   1.000
_cell.angle_alpha   90.00
_cell.angle_beta   90.00
_cell.angle_gamma   90.00
#
_symmetry.space_group_name_H-M   'P 1'
#
loop_
_entity.id
_entity.type
_entity.pdbx_description
1 polymer ?
#
loop_
_entity_poly.entity_id
_entity_poly.type
_entity_poly.pdbx_seq_one_letter_code
_entity_poly.pdbx_strand_id
1 'polypeptide(L)'
;MLTIHADSRGRALAVRGAWIAGAAPLDDLVAAHPAARVRRWPGILTPGLVNPHGTELLEEAYHPDPREAGELGTGPLTGAALAALAPDEARWGASARRGVQRMLAHGTVAVACEELRRRAVRDALARSGPAVVGRLGRPGGVPSLDPYACGLPVEFAPPREQGSAARFAVFDVPDETALAERGAATCVATVIEGRLVYRRR
;
A
#
# COMPACT_ATOMS: atom_id res chain seq x y z
N MET A 1 -15.86 15.96 7.69
CA MET A 1 -16.66 15.57 6.49
C MET A 1 -16.66 14.04 6.43
N LEU A 2 -17.83 13.42 6.10
CA LEU A 2 -17.96 11.98 5.93
C LEU A 2 -17.96 11.63 4.44
N THR A 3 -17.21 10.61 4.06
CA THR A 3 -17.15 10.08 2.69
C THR A 3 -17.51 8.61 2.70
N ILE A 4 -18.41 8.19 1.85
CA ILE A 4 -18.74 6.78 1.61
C ILE A 4 -17.98 6.31 0.40
N HIS A 5 -17.15 5.27 0.56
CA HIS A 5 -16.44 4.60 -0.53
C HIS A 5 -17.18 3.30 -0.84
N ALA A 6 -17.67 3.16 -2.06
CA ALA A 6 -18.40 1.98 -2.50
C ALA A 6 -17.69 1.26 -3.63
N ASP A 7 -17.73 -0.06 -3.61
CA ASP A 7 -17.23 -0.93 -4.69
C ASP A 7 -18.32 -1.25 -5.73
N SER A 8 -17.93 -1.94 -6.81
CA SER A 8 -18.87 -2.35 -7.88
C SER A 8 -19.92 -3.38 -7.44
N ARG A 9 -19.69 -4.04 -6.29
CA ARG A 9 -20.57 -5.07 -5.70
C ARG A 9 -21.56 -4.47 -4.69
N GLY A 10 -21.52 -3.14 -4.48
CA GLY A 10 -22.39 -2.45 -3.52
C GLY A 10 -21.92 -2.54 -2.06
N ARG A 11 -20.75 -3.13 -1.78
CA ARG A 11 -20.14 -3.05 -0.44
C ARG A 11 -19.57 -1.65 -0.25
N ALA A 12 -19.73 -1.08 0.94
CA ALA A 12 -19.26 0.27 1.18
C ALA A 12 -18.69 0.50 2.57
N LEU A 13 -17.84 1.53 2.67
CA LEU A 13 -17.21 2.01 3.89
C LEU A 13 -17.53 3.49 4.07
N ALA A 14 -18.09 3.87 5.21
CA ALA A 14 -18.19 5.25 5.64
C ALA A 14 -16.91 5.64 6.38
N VAL A 15 -16.26 6.71 5.93
CA VAL A 15 -14.99 7.20 6.49
C VAL A 15 -15.17 8.61 6.99
N ARG A 16 -14.78 8.85 8.25
CA ARG A 16 -14.80 10.17 8.88
C ARG A 16 -13.40 10.51 9.40
N GLY A 17 -12.75 11.49 8.77
CA GLY A 17 -11.35 11.78 9.06
C GLY A 17 -10.46 10.56 8.80
N ALA A 18 -9.71 10.13 9.81
CA ALA A 18 -8.81 8.99 9.73
C ALA A 18 -9.47 7.63 10.02
N TRP A 19 -10.77 7.58 10.36
CA TRP A 19 -11.42 6.43 10.96
C TRP A 19 -12.57 5.88 10.11
N ILE A 20 -12.80 4.57 10.20
CA ILE A 20 -14.00 3.93 9.66
C ILE A 20 -15.17 4.21 10.60
N ALA A 21 -16.18 4.88 10.07
CA ALA A 21 -17.42 5.19 10.79
C ALA A 21 -18.48 4.09 10.62
N GLY A 22 -18.37 3.23 9.62
CA GLY A 22 -19.26 2.11 9.38
C GLY A 22 -18.89 1.33 8.13
N ALA A 23 -19.32 0.07 8.07
CA ALA A 23 -19.18 -0.82 6.93
C ALA A 23 -20.51 -1.54 6.72
N ALA A 24 -21.18 -1.33 5.59
CA ALA A 24 -22.48 -1.89 5.26
C ALA A 24 -22.72 -1.81 3.73
N PRO A 25 -23.84 -2.35 3.22
CA PRO A 25 -24.28 -2.07 1.86
C PRO A 25 -24.38 -0.56 1.60
N LEU A 26 -24.12 -0.15 0.37
CA LEU A 26 -24.09 1.26 -0.01
C LEU A 26 -25.40 1.98 0.32
N ASP A 27 -26.52 1.35 0.01
CA ASP A 27 -27.84 1.99 0.19
C ASP A 27 -28.15 2.24 1.67
N ASP A 28 -27.74 1.34 2.57
CA ASP A 28 -27.88 1.49 4.01
C ASP A 28 -27.04 2.67 4.53
N LEU A 29 -25.80 2.80 4.06
CA LEU A 29 -24.92 3.90 4.45
C LEU A 29 -25.40 5.25 3.90
N VAL A 30 -25.97 5.27 2.69
CA VAL A 30 -26.55 6.49 2.09
C VAL A 30 -27.79 6.91 2.86
N ALA A 31 -28.65 5.95 3.23
CA ALA A 31 -29.84 6.22 4.04
C ALA A 31 -29.47 6.78 5.43
N ALA A 32 -28.43 6.18 6.07
CA ALA A 32 -27.95 6.64 7.39
C ALA A 32 -27.20 7.99 7.33
N HIS A 33 -26.63 8.33 6.17
CA HIS A 33 -25.80 9.52 5.99
C HIS A 33 -26.12 10.27 4.69
N PRO A 34 -27.32 10.86 4.53
CA PRO A 34 -27.77 11.45 3.26
C PRO A 34 -26.92 12.64 2.77
N ALA A 35 -26.20 13.31 3.68
CA ALA A 35 -25.30 14.41 3.35
C ALA A 35 -23.84 13.95 3.08
N ALA A 36 -23.56 12.66 3.09
CA ALA A 36 -22.21 12.15 2.84
C ALA A 36 -21.84 12.23 1.36
N ARG A 37 -20.57 12.53 1.09
CA ARG A 37 -20.03 12.40 -0.26
C ARG A 37 -19.88 10.92 -0.61
N VAL A 38 -20.50 10.47 -1.69
CA VAL A 38 -20.32 9.10 -2.20
C VAL A 38 -19.22 9.07 -3.28
N ARG A 39 -18.27 8.14 -3.13
CA ARG A 39 -17.24 7.82 -4.10
C ARG A 39 -17.39 6.37 -4.53
N ARG A 40 -17.76 6.16 -5.78
CA ARG A 40 -17.86 4.83 -6.39
C ARG A 40 -16.54 4.46 -7.07
N TRP A 41 -16.12 3.22 -6.88
CA TRP A 41 -14.90 2.66 -7.43
C TRP A 41 -15.21 1.52 -8.37
N PRO A 42 -14.40 1.30 -9.42
CA PRO A 42 -14.45 0.05 -10.17
C PRO A 42 -13.91 -1.09 -9.28
N GLY A 43 -14.36 -2.32 -9.57
CA GLY A 43 -13.88 -3.52 -8.90
C GLY A 43 -14.26 -3.63 -7.42
N ILE A 44 -13.35 -4.15 -6.60
CA ILE A 44 -13.61 -4.52 -5.21
C ILE A 44 -12.85 -3.68 -4.19
N LEU A 45 -13.49 -3.43 -3.04
CA LEU A 45 -12.88 -2.88 -1.83
C LEU A 45 -12.35 -4.03 -0.96
N THR A 46 -11.06 -4.00 -0.64
CA THR A 46 -10.43 -4.95 0.28
C THR A 46 -9.77 -4.26 1.46
N PRO A 47 -9.46 -4.93 2.58
CA PRO A 47 -8.40 -4.47 3.46
C PRO A 47 -7.13 -4.28 2.62
N GLY A 48 -6.33 -3.27 2.96
CA GLY A 48 -5.06 -3.09 2.23
C GLY A 48 -4.10 -4.25 2.50
N LEU A 49 -3.11 -4.39 1.65
CA LEU A 49 -2.13 -5.47 1.74
C LEU A 49 -1.01 -5.15 2.73
N VAL A 50 -0.47 -6.19 3.36
CA VAL A 50 0.82 -6.14 4.09
C VAL A 50 1.91 -6.65 3.16
N ASN A 51 2.95 -5.84 2.93
CA ASN A 51 4.10 -6.32 2.17
C ASN A 51 5.11 -6.95 3.15
N PRO A 52 5.44 -8.26 3.02
CA PRO A 52 6.31 -8.96 3.95
C PRO A 52 7.79 -8.54 3.85
N HIS A 53 8.20 -7.92 2.75
CA HIS A 53 9.59 -7.60 2.42
C HIS A 53 9.93 -6.11 2.61
N GLY A 54 9.42 -5.48 3.68
CA GLY A 54 9.64 -4.04 3.91
C GLY A 54 11.12 -3.66 4.05
N THR A 55 11.91 -4.43 4.82
CA THR A 55 13.36 -4.20 4.99
C THR A 55 14.10 -4.39 3.66
N GLU A 56 13.87 -5.49 2.96
CA GLU A 56 14.52 -5.83 1.69
C GLU A 56 14.24 -4.78 0.61
N LEU A 57 13.01 -4.28 0.56
CA LEU A 57 12.61 -3.32 -0.47
C LEU A 57 12.97 -1.86 -0.14
N LEU A 58 13.20 -1.53 1.12
CA LEU A 58 13.43 -0.13 1.54
C LEU A 58 14.84 0.15 2.06
N GLU A 59 15.52 -0.86 2.63
CA GLU A 59 16.90 -0.70 3.12
C GLU A 59 17.96 -1.49 2.32
N GLU A 60 17.54 -2.54 1.60
CA GLU A 60 18.45 -3.38 0.82
C GLU A 60 18.24 -3.20 -0.68
N ALA A 61 17.32 -2.32 -1.09
CA ALA A 61 17.08 -1.96 -2.48
C ALA A 61 17.07 -0.44 -2.66
N TYR A 62 17.69 0.02 -3.74
CA TYR A 62 17.61 1.42 -4.17
C TYR A 62 16.66 1.55 -5.34
N HIS A 63 15.65 2.38 -5.19
CA HIS A 63 14.69 2.72 -6.25
C HIS A 63 15.19 3.95 -7.01
N PRO A 64 15.66 3.83 -8.27
CA PRO A 64 16.20 4.94 -9.03
C PRO A 64 15.19 6.08 -9.22
N ASP A 65 15.69 7.31 -9.28
CA ASP A 65 14.91 8.45 -9.73
C ASP A 65 14.59 8.28 -11.23
N PRO A 66 13.42 8.70 -11.73
CA PRO A 66 13.16 8.71 -13.17
C PRO A 66 14.23 9.42 -14.01
N ARG A 67 14.91 10.41 -13.43
CA ARG A 67 16.04 11.11 -14.07
C ARG A 67 17.32 10.25 -14.18
N GLU A 68 17.44 9.24 -13.31
CA GLU A 68 18.55 8.28 -13.31
C GLU A 68 18.28 7.05 -14.20
N ALA A 69 17.07 6.95 -14.79
CA ALA A 69 16.61 5.74 -15.50
C ALA A 69 17.49 5.37 -16.70
N GLY A 70 18.12 6.36 -17.35
CA GLY A 70 19.05 6.12 -18.47
C GLY A 70 20.33 5.38 -18.06
N GLU A 71 20.79 5.59 -16.82
CA GLU A 71 22.04 4.99 -16.29
C GLU A 71 21.75 3.77 -15.41
N LEU A 72 20.73 3.85 -14.57
CA LEU A 72 20.45 2.87 -13.52
C LEU A 72 19.27 1.93 -13.84
N GLY A 73 18.55 2.21 -14.93
CA GLY A 73 17.32 1.48 -15.24
C GLY A 73 16.14 1.93 -14.36
N THR A 74 15.00 1.23 -14.49
CA THR A 74 13.75 1.55 -13.79
C THR A 74 13.45 0.62 -12.62
N GLY A 75 14.14 -0.54 -12.56
CA GLY A 75 13.99 -1.52 -11.48
C GLY A 75 14.77 -1.13 -10.23
N PRO A 76 14.45 -1.73 -9.07
CA PRO A 76 15.26 -1.54 -7.87
C PRO A 76 16.65 -2.17 -8.04
N LEU A 77 17.70 -1.44 -7.62
CA LEU A 77 19.06 -1.94 -7.56
C LEU A 77 19.30 -2.65 -6.23
N THR A 78 19.93 -3.82 -6.28
CA THR A 78 20.28 -4.64 -5.11
C THR A 78 21.71 -5.17 -5.23
N GLY A 79 22.22 -5.80 -4.17
CA GLY A 79 23.52 -6.50 -4.20
C GLY A 79 24.67 -5.64 -4.69
N ALA A 80 25.47 -6.16 -5.63
CA ALA A 80 26.69 -5.50 -6.12
C ALA A 80 26.43 -4.14 -6.79
N ALA A 81 25.32 -4.01 -7.55
CA ALA A 81 24.95 -2.75 -8.18
C ALA A 81 24.64 -1.66 -7.15
N LEU A 82 23.93 -2.01 -6.07
CA LEU A 82 23.67 -1.10 -4.97
C LEU A 82 24.97 -0.73 -4.22
N ALA A 83 25.84 -1.70 -3.99
CA ALA A 83 27.11 -1.45 -3.31
C ALA A 83 27.99 -0.49 -4.13
N ALA A 84 28.03 -0.65 -5.45
CA ALA A 84 28.77 0.25 -6.34
C ALA A 84 28.18 1.67 -6.39
N LEU A 85 26.85 1.80 -6.28
CA LEU A 85 26.19 3.09 -6.26
C LEU A 85 26.48 3.89 -4.98
N ALA A 86 26.67 3.22 -3.82
CA ALA A 86 26.99 3.78 -2.53
C ALA A 86 26.15 5.06 -2.19
N PRO A 87 24.81 5.00 -2.18
CA PRO A 87 23.97 6.19 -2.02
C PRO A 87 24.15 6.81 -0.63
N ASP A 88 24.20 8.12 -0.58
CA ASP A 88 24.20 8.89 0.67
C ASP A 88 22.80 8.88 1.35
N GLU A 89 22.71 9.43 2.56
CA GLU A 89 21.45 9.46 3.35
C GLU A 89 20.31 10.19 2.61
N ALA A 90 20.60 11.24 1.84
CA ALA A 90 19.59 11.98 1.09
C ALA A 90 19.02 11.12 -0.06
N ARG A 91 19.90 10.43 -0.78
CA ARG A 91 19.51 9.48 -1.84
C ARG A 91 18.74 8.30 -1.27
N TRP A 92 19.15 7.76 -0.11
CA TRP A 92 18.41 6.71 0.58
C TRP A 92 16.99 7.16 0.96
N GLY A 93 16.83 8.34 1.56
CA GLY A 93 15.51 8.86 1.90
C GLY A 93 14.62 9.10 0.67
N ALA A 94 15.20 9.55 -0.44
CA ALA A 94 14.50 9.71 -1.70
C ALA A 94 14.10 8.35 -2.31
N SER A 95 15.01 7.37 -2.29
CA SER A 95 14.76 6.00 -2.72
C SER A 95 13.63 5.35 -1.92
N ALA A 96 13.68 5.42 -0.59
CA ALA A 96 12.65 4.87 0.28
C ALA A 96 11.27 5.47 -0.01
N ARG A 97 11.17 6.79 -0.21
CA ARG A 97 9.90 7.42 -0.61
C ARG A 97 9.37 6.88 -1.94
N ARG A 98 10.24 6.67 -2.93
CA ARG A 98 9.84 6.07 -4.22
C ARG A 98 9.42 4.61 -4.06
N GLY A 99 10.15 3.82 -3.26
CA GLY A 99 9.77 2.45 -2.91
C GLY A 99 8.38 2.39 -2.28
N VAL A 100 8.12 3.23 -1.28
CA VAL A 100 6.80 3.34 -0.65
C VAL A 100 5.72 3.73 -1.67
N GLN A 101 5.96 4.72 -2.53
CA GLN A 101 4.99 5.12 -3.55
C GLN A 101 4.65 3.96 -4.51
N ARG A 102 5.64 3.16 -4.88
CA ARG A 102 5.43 1.95 -5.69
C ARG A 102 4.63 0.89 -4.93
N MET A 103 4.89 0.67 -3.64
CA MET A 103 4.09 -0.23 -2.80
C MET A 103 2.64 0.24 -2.67
N LEU A 104 2.41 1.55 -2.50
CA LEU A 104 1.06 2.12 -2.47
C LEU A 104 0.31 1.86 -3.78
N ALA A 105 1.01 1.85 -4.92
CA ALA A 105 0.43 1.51 -6.22
C ALA A 105 0.01 0.04 -6.35
N HIS A 106 0.44 -0.81 -5.42
CA HIS A 106 0.03 -2.21 -5.28
C HIS A 106 -0.92 -2.44 -4.08
N GLY A 107 -1.52 -1.38 -3.54
CA GLY A 107 -2.49 -1.52 -2.45
C GLY A 107 -1.90 -1.83 -1.08
N THR A 108 -0.58 -1.71 -0.91
CA THR A 108 0.10 -1.92 0.36
C THR A 108 -0.22 -0.79 1.34
N VAL A 109 -0.72 -1.12 2.52
CA VAL A 109 -1.04 -0.18 3.61
C VAL A 109 -0.19 -0.42 4.85
N ALA A 110 0.54 -1.54 4.89
CA ALA A 110 1.48 -1.88 5.93
C ALA A 110 2.70 -2.61 5.34
N VAL A 111 3.84 -2.49 5.99
CA VAL A 111 5.09 -3.19 5.63
C VAL A 111 5.62 -3.94 6.84
N ALA A 112 5.95 -5.21 6.67
CA ALA A 112 6.60 -6.00 7.70
C ALA A 112 8.13 -5.78 7.61
N CYS A 113 8.70 -5.30 8.70
CA CYS A 113 10.12 -4.97 8.77
C CYS A 113 10.77 -5.60 10.00
N GLU A 114 12.04 -5.98 9.86
CA GLU A 114 12.95 -6.05 10.99
C GLU A 114 13.27 -4.64 11.50
N GLU A 115 14.21 -4.51 12.40
CA GLU A 115 14.70 -3.20 12.83
C GLU A 115 15.23 -2.41 11.62
N LEU A 116 14.59 -1.27 11.32
CA LEU A 116 15.03 -0.36 10.28
C LEU A 116 16.21 0.47 10.83
N ARG A 117 17.39 0.29 10.27
CA ARG A 117 18.64 0.92 10.74
C ARG A 117 18.79 2.35 10.25
N ARG A 118 18.37 2.62 8.99
CA ARG A 118 18.55 3.95 8.39
C ARG A 118 17.47 4.92 8.84
N ARG A 119 17.89 6.03 9.45
CA ARG A 119 16.99 7.10 9.86
C ARG A 119 16.18 7.64 8.67
N ALA A 120 16.83 7.85 7.52
CA ALA A 120 16.16 8.36 6.33
C ALA A 120 15.02 7.46 5.84
N VAL A 121 15.14 6.12 5.99
CA VAL A 121 14.08 5.16 5.64
C VAL A 121 12.94 5.23 6.66
N ARG A 122 13.25 5.25 7.97
CA ARG A 122 12.22 5.43 9.02
C ARG A 122 11.41 6.71 8.82
N ASP A 123 12.11 7.83 8.56
CA ASP A 123 11.48 9.12 8.29
C ASP A 123 10.62 9.11 7.02
N ALA A 124 11.05 8.40 5.98
CA ALA A 124 10.28 8.26 4.75
C ALA A 124 8.98 7.47 5.00
N LEU A 125 9.04 6.35 5.71
CA LEU A 125 7.85 5.56 6.08
C LEU A 125 6.89 6.33 6.97
N ALA A 126 7.39 6.98 8.02
CA ALA A 126 6.57 7.77 8.93
C ALA A 126 5.78 8.88 8.21
N ARG A 127 6.38 9.51 7.20
CA ARG A 127 5.71 10.56 6.40
C ARG A 127 4.79 10.01 5.31
N SER A 128 5.02 8.79 4.84
CA SER A 128 4.27 8.22 3.70
C SER A 128 3.01 7.48 4.13
N GLY A 129 2.89 7.11 5.40
CA GLY A 129 1.68 6.60 6.00
C GLY A 129 1.48 5.09 6.11
N PRO A 130 2.19 4.17 5.38
CA PRO A 130 2.08 2.74 5.66
C PRO A 130 2.44 2.42 7.11
N ALA A 131 1.69 1.52 7.74
CA ALA A 131 2.05 1.03 9.07
C ALA A 131 3.33 0.18 8.98
N VAL A 132 4.16 0.23 10.00
CA VAL A 132 5.28 -0.69 10.16
C VAL A 132 4.85 -1.79 11.13
N VAL A 133 4.91 -3.03 10.68
CA VAL A 133 4.67 -4.23 11.48
C VAL A 133 6.02 -4.89 11.74
N GLY A 134 6.30 -5.17 13.01
CA GLY A 134 7.53 -5.88 13.39
C GLY A 134 7.47 -7.34 12.91
N ARG A 135 8.58 -7.87 12.39
CA ARG A 135 8.75 -9.27 12.08
C ARG A 135 10.06 -9.79 12.65
N LEU A 136 10.12 -11.08 12.90
CA LEU A 136 11.33 -11.78 13.32
C LEU A 136 11.93 -12.53 12.12
N GLY A 137 13.18 -12.23 11.81
CA GLY A 137 13.91 -12.87 10.70
C GLY A 137 13.40 -12.48 9.30
N ARG A 138 14.09 -12.99 8.28
CA ARG A 138 13.71 -12.78 6.90
C ARG A 138 12.53 -13.66 6.50
N PRO A 139 11.53 -13.15 5.79
CA PRO A 139 10.49 -13.98 5.20
C PRO A 139 11.13 -14.83 4.10
N GLY A 140 10.49 -15.95 3.78
CA GLY A 140 10.79 -16.70 2.56
C GLY A 140 10.36 -15.93 1.31
N GLY A 141 10.41 -16.62 0.16
CA GLY A 141 10.00 -16.05 -1.12
C GLY A 141 10.99 -15.04 -1.70
N VAL A 142 10.50 -14.21 -2.63
CA VAL A 142 11.30 -13.21 -3.36
C VAL A 142 10.77 -11.82 -3.05
N PRO A 143 11.65 -10.86 -2.67
CA PRO A 143 11.22 -9.48 -2.47
C PRO A 143 10.52 -8.91 -3.70
N SER A 144 9.27 -8.50 -3.54
CA SER A 144 8.45 -7.94 -4.61
C SER A 144 7.62 -6.77 -4.11
N LEU A 145 7.44 -5.74 -4.95
CA LEU A 145 6.50 -4.64 -4.71
C LEU A 145 5.04 -5.13 -4.75
N ASP A 146 4.78 -6.18 -5.52
CA ASP A 146 3.50 -6.88 -5.55
C ASP A 146 3.52 -8.04 -4.54
N PRO A 147 2.74 -7.99 -3.45
CA PRO A 147 2.68 -9.08 -2.47
C PRO A 147 2.22 -10.43 -3.04
N TYR A 148 1.47 -10.44 -4.14
CA TYR A 148 1.08 -11.68 -4.81
C TYR A 148 2.23 -12.35 -5.58
N ALA A 149 3.28 -11.59 -5.90
CA ALA A 149 4.43 -12.08 -6.66
C ALA A 149 5.61 -12.52 -5.77
N CYS A 150 5.48 -12.49 -4.44
CA CYS A 150 6.59 -12.88 -3.55
C CYS A 150 6.67 -14.39 -3.25
N GLY A 151 5.72 -15.19 -3.71
CA GLY A 151 5.70 -16.65 -3.46
C GLY A 151 5.34 -17.03 -2.02
N LEU A 152 4.70 -16.13 -1.29
CA LEU A 152 4.19 -16.34 0.06
C LEU A 152 2.66 -16.16 0.09
N PRO A 153 1.95 -16.72 1.08
CA PRO A 153 0.55 -16.38 1.31
C PRO A 153 0.39 -14.86 1.47
N VAL A 154 -0.61 -14.30 0.78
CA VAL A 154 -0.88 -12.87 0.85
C VAL A 154 -1.54 -12.52 2.18
N GLU A 155 -0.98 -11.55 2.86
CA GLU A 155 -1.50 -11.03 4.11
C GLU A 155 -2.23 -9.72 3.88
N PHE A 156 -3.45 -9.63 4.42
CA PHE A 156 -4.23 -8.40 4.46
C PHE A 156 -4.06 -7.71 5.82
N ALA A 157 -4.13 -6.39 5.82
CA ALA A 157 -4.25 -5.62 7.05
C ALA A 157 -5.50 -6.03 7.85
N PRO A 158 -5.58 -5.75 9.16
CA PRO A 158 -6.75 -6.08 9.96
C PRO A 158 -8.07 -5.63 9.33
N PRO A 159 -9.19 -6.34 9.65
CA PRO A 159 -10.51 -6.03 9.09
C PRO A 159 -10.92 -4.56 9.26
N ARG A 160 -11.75 -4.10 8.36
CA ARG A 160 -12.28 -2.73 8.31
C ARG A 160 -13.49 -2.58 9.24
N GLU A 161 -13.24 -2.60 10.52
CA GLU A 161 -14.28 -2.47 11.54
C GLU A 161 -14.54 -1.00 11.90
N GLN A 162 -15.74 -0.71 12.38
CA GLN A 162 -16.07 0.62 12.89
C GLN A 162 -15.11 0.99 14.03
N GLY A 163 -14.57 2.19 13.97
CA GLY A 163 -13.59 2.68 14.94
C GLY A 163 -12.13 2.32 14.62
N SER A 164 -11.87 1.48 13.61
CA SER A 164 -10.50 1.22 13.13
C SER A 164 -10.00 2.32 12.20
N ALA A 165 -8.68 2.43 12.05
CA ALA A 165 -8.08 3.36 11.09
C ALA A 165 -8.54 3.03 9.67
N ALA A 166 -8.91 4.05 8.89
CA ALA A 166 -9.38 3.89 7.52
C ALA A 166 -8.21 3.55 6.59
N ARG A 167 -7.84 2.27 6.57
CA ARG A 167 -6.79 1.68 5.71
C ARG A 167 -7.43 0.64 4.81
N PHE A 168 -7.40 0.85 3.50
CA PHE A 168 -7.98 -0.07 2.52
C PHE A 168 -7.42 0.18 1.13
N ALA A 169 -7.61 -0.81 0.25
CA ALA A 169 -7.27 -0.70 -1.16
C ALA A 169 -8.48 -1.06 -2.05
N VAL A 170 -8.43 -0.59 -3.27
CA VAL A 170 -9.41 -0.90 -4.32
C VAL A 170 -8.68 -1.54 -5.48
N PHE A 171 -9.17 -2.68 -5.92
CA PHE A 171 -8.62 -3.40 -7.07
C PHE A 171 -9.67 -3.53 -8.17
N ASP A 172 -9.27 -3.22 -9.41
CA ASP A 172 -10.14 -3.30 -10.59
C ASP A 172 -10.25 -4.75 -11.10
N VAL A 173 -10.93 -5.53 -10.29
CA VAL A 173 -11.23 -6.95 -10.52
C VAL A 173 -12.65 -7.25 -10.05
N PRO A 174 -13.34 -8.28 -10.60
CA PRO A 174 -14.70 -8.59 -10.18
C PRO A 174 -14.81 -9.16 -8.76
N ASP A 175 -13.79 -9.90 -8.30
CA ASP A 175 -13.80 -10.61 -7.02
C ASP A 175 -12.38 -10.91 -6.50
N GLU A 176 -12.32 -11.54 -5.35
CA GLU A 176 -11.09 -11.90 -4.65
C GLU A 176 -10.30 -13.01 -5.39
N THR A 177 -10.98 -13.88 -6.12
CA THR A 177 -10.33 -14.92 -6.95
C THR A 177 -9.58 -14.30 -8.11
N ALA A 178 -10.22 -13.40 -8.84
CA ALA A 178 -9.58 -12.65 -9.92
C ALA A 178 -8.43 -11.74 -9.39
N LEU A 179 -8.53 -11.26 -8.15
CA LEU A 179 -7.42 -10.53 -7.53
C LEU A 179 -6.21 -11.45 -7.30
N ALA A 180 -6.44 -12.67 -6.80
CA ALA A 180 -5.36 -13.65 -6.59
C ALA A 180 -4.67 -14.05 -7.91
N GLU A 181 -5.44 -14.18 -8.99
CA GLU A 181 -4.92 -14.53 -10.32
C GLU A 181 -4.15 -13.39 -11.00
N ARG A 182 -4.66 -12.15 -10.87
CA ARG A 182 -4.16 -10.98 -11.62
C ARG A 182 -3.17 -10.12 -10.84
N GLY A 183 -3.04 -10.36 -9.52
CA GLY A 183 -2.12 -9.69 -8.64
C GLY A 183 -2.49 -8.25 -8.28
N ALA A 184 -1.68 -7.67 -7.41
CA ALA A 184 -1.90 -6.33 -6.87
C ALA A 184 -1.62 -5.21 -7.88
N ALA A 185 -1.06 -5.50 -9.06
CA ALA A 185 -0.94 -4.54 -10.15
C ALA A 185 -2.30 -4.01 -10.65
N THR A 186 -3.41 -4.67 -10.30
CA THR A 186 -4.78 -4.21 -10.57
C THR A 186 -5.27 -3.11 -9.61
N CYS A 187 -4.47 -2.70 -8.63
CA CYS A 187 -4.82 -1.64 -7.69
C CYS A 187 -5.14 -0.32 -8.41
N VAL A 188 -6.26 0.29 -8.07
CA VAL A 188 -6.68 1.60 -8.61
C VAL A 188 -6.70 2.70 -7.54
N ALA A 189 -6.74 2.34 -6.27
CA ALA A 189 -6.68 3.31 -5.18
C ALA A 189 -6.17 2.67 -3.88
N THR A 190 -5.41 3.44 -3.12
CA THR A 190 -4.98 3.09 -1.76
C THR A 190 -5.31 4.24 -0.83
N VAL A 191 -5.97 3.91 0.27
CA VAL A 191 -6.36 4.86 1.31
C VAL A 191 -5.67 4.49 2.62
N ILE A 192 -5.04 5.48 3.24
CA ILE A 192 -4.41 5.36 4.56
C ILE A 192 -4.91 6.51 5.43
N GLU A 193 -5.47 6.16 6.59
CA GLU A 193 -6.04 7.13 7.54
C GLU A 193 -7.03 8.11 6.87
N GLY A 194 -7.88 7.54 6.00
CA GLY A 194 -8.88 8.30 5.25
C GLY A 194 -8.33 9.18 4.13
N ARG A 195 -7.02 9.22 3.95
CA ARG A 195 -6.37 9.98 2.86
C ARG A 195 -6.14 9.09 1.65
N LEU A 196 -6.54 9.55 0.48
CA LEU A 196 -6.24 8.90 -0.79
C LEU A 196 -4.76 9.14 -1.12
N VAL A 197 -3.91 8.13 -0.85
CA VAL A 197 -2.45 8.22 -1.03
C VAL A 197 -1.98 7.73 -2.39
N TYR A 198 -2.80 6.91 -3.05
CA TYR A 198 -2.57 6.49 -4.43
C TYR A 198 -3.91 6.44 -5.19
N ARG A 199 -3.87 6.87 -6.45
CA ARG A 199 -4.95 6.70 -7.42
C ARG A 199 -4.36 6.51 -8.81
N ARG A 200 -4.74 5.42 -9.48
CA ARG A 200 -4.46 5.23 -10.91
C ARG A 200 -5.22 6.29 -11.72
N ARG A 201 -4.55 6.90 -12.66
CA ARG A 201 -5.14 7.86 -13.63
C ARG A 201 -5.69 7.13 -14.84
#